data_021d1072630d5fb1f2a6863f8c3b5b70
#
_entry.id   021d1072630d5fb1f2a6863f8c3b5b70
#
_cell.length_a   1.000
_cell.length_b   1.000
_cell.length_c   1.000
_cell.angle_alpha   90.00
_cell.angle_beta   90.00
_cell.angle_gamma   90.00
#
_symmetry.space_group_name_H-M   'P 1'
#
loop_
_entity.id
_entity.type
_entity.pdbx_description
1 polymer ?
#
loop_
_entity_poly.entity_id
_entity_poly.type
_entity_poly.pdbx_seq_one_letter_code
_entity_poly.pdbx_strand_id
1 'polypeptide(L)'
;MRIKVSDYIAQLTAQLGIEHVFTVTGGGAMHLNDAFGHSESLKCIYNHHEQACAIGAESYARIAGKPALLCVTTGPGGTNALTGVLGAYLDSIPMLVISGQVRYDTTARSTGLGIRAMGDQEFDITRAVASMTKYCELVTEPDKIKYYVKKNGFSKQSPFFSFNRTQCSILVFFIYYFFS
;
A
#
# COMPACT_ATOMS: atom_id res chain seq x y z
N MET A 1 15.24 20.45 -4.00
CA MET A 1 14.40 20.05 -5.14
C MET A 1 13.08 19.53 -4.57
N ARG A 2 11.94 20.06 -4.99
CA ARG A 2 10.63 19.54 -4.56
C ARG A 2 10.29 18.35 -5.44
N ILE A 3 9.78 17.26 -4.85
CA ILE A 3 9.33 16.06 -5.54
C ILE A 3 7.88 15.78 -5.13
N LYS A 4 7.05 15.34 -6.05
CA LYS A 4 5.69 14.88 -5.75
C LYS A 4 5.76 13.64 -4.86
N VAL A 5 4.94 13.58 -3.82
CA VAL A 5 4.99 12.48 -2.84
C VAL A 5 4.79 11.11 -3.49
N SER A 6 3.86 11.00 -4.45
CA SER A 6 3.63 9.76 -5.18
C SER A 6 4.84 9.31 -6.00
N ASP A 7 5.57 10.25 -6.63
CA ASP A 7 6.79 9.93 -7.39
C ASP A 7 7.91 9.47 -6.45
N TYR A 8 8.00 10.11 -5.28
CA TYR A 8 8.94 9.68 -4.24
C TYR A 8 8.63 8.27 -3.74
N ILE A 9 7.34 7.92 -3.58
CA ILE A 9 6.92 6.57 -3.20
C ILE A 9 7.29 5.56 -4.29
N ALA A 10 7.07 5.88 -5.57
CA ALA A 10 7.47 5.01 -6.67
C ALA A 10 8.98 4.75 -6.68
N GLN A 11 9.79 5.80 -6.51
CA GLN A 11 11.25 5.67 -6.40
C GLN A 11 11.66 4.82 -5.19
N LEU A 12 11.05 5.07 -4.03
CA LEU A 12 11.35 4.33 -2.81
C LEU A 12 10.96 2.85 -2.94
N THR A 13 9.82 2.55 -3.55
CA THR A 13 9.35 1.19 -3.84
C THR A 13 10.37 0.43 -4.69
N ALA A 14 10.85 1.04 -5.78
CA ALA A 14 11.89 0.45 -6.62
C ALA A 14 13.21 0.25 -5.86
N GLN A 15 13.61 1.20 -5.01
CA GLN A 15 14.80 1.09 -4.16
C GLN A 15 14.73 -0.08 -3.16
N LEU A 16 13.53 -0.49 -2.76
CA LEU A 16 13.31 -1.66 -1.89
C LEU A 16 13.40 -2.99 -2.65
N GLY A 17 13.62 -2.97 -3.95
CA GLY A 17 13.71 -4.16 -4.79
C GLY A 17 12.36 -4.70 -5.23
N ILE A 18 11.29 -3.93 -5.09
CA ILE A 18 9.97 -4.24 -5.64
C ILE A 18 10.00 -3.89 -7.13
N GLU A 19 9.62 -4.83 -7.97
CA GLU A 19 9.61 -4.68 -9.43
C GLU A 19 8.19 -4.64 -10.01
N HIS A 20 7.20 -5.20 -9.29
CA HIS A 20 5.83 -5.36 -9.78
C HIS A 20 4.82 -4.71 -8.86
N VAL A 21 3.89 -3.97 -9.48
CA VAL A 21 2.74 -3.31 -8.82
C VAL A 21 1.46 -3.95 -9.33
N PHE A 22 0.74 -4.65 -8.49
CA PHE A 22 -0.57 -5.20 -8.81
C PHE A 22 -1.64 -4.18 -8.43
N THR A 23 -2.51 -3.80 -9.35
CA THR A 23 -3.41 -2.67 -9.12
C THR A 23 -4.71 -2.75 -9.90
N VAL A 24 -5.75 -2.16 -9.30
CA VAL A 24 -6.91 -1.63 -9.99
C VAL A 24 -6.87 -0.12 -9.81
N THR A 25 -7.07 0.63 -10.88
CA THR A 25 -7.06 2.09 -10.82
C THR A 25 -8.29 2.63 -10.10
N GLY A 26 -8.15 3.78 -9.44
CA GLY A 26 -9.29 4.42 -8.78
C GLY A 26 -8.95 5.83 -8.29
N GLY A 27 -9.98 6.64 -8.08
CA GLY A 27 -9.85 8.07 -7.75
C GLY A 27 -8.98 8.35 -6.53
N GLY A 28 -9.14 7.57 -5.44
CA GLY A 28 -8.34 7.72 -4.23
C GLY A 28 -6.87 7.30 -4.38
N ALA A 29 -6.48 6.64 -5.47
CA ALA A 29 -5.11 6.23 -5.77
C ALA A 29 -4.56 6.87 -7.06
N MET A 30 -5.26 7.83 -7.65
CA MET A 30 -4.95 8.36 -8.99
C MET A 30 -3.50 8.86 -9.13
N HIS A 31 -2.97 9.60 -8.16
CA HIS A 31 -1.58 10.08 -8.20
C HIS A 31 -0.55 8.96 -8.00
N LEU A 32 -0.90 7.91 -7.26
CA LEU A 32 -0.07 6.72 -7.10
C LEU A 32 -0.05 5.90 -8.40
N ASN A 33 -1.23 5.69 -9.00
CA ASN A 33 -1.33 4.99 -10.28
C ASN A 33 -0.55 5.71 -11.38
N ASP A 34 -0.63 7.05 -11.44
CA ASP A 34 0.15 7.89 -12.34
C ASP A 34 1.66 7.70 -12.12
N ALA A 35 2.12 7.84 -10.87
CA ALA A 35 3.53 7.71 -10.54
C ALA A 35 4.10 6.30 -10.80
N PHE A 36 3.35 5.26 -10.50
CA PHE A 36 3.76 3.89 -10.78
C PHE A 36 3.75 3.58 -12.28
N GLY A 37 2.74 4.08 -13.01
CA GLY A 37 2.62 3.88 -14.45
C GLY A 37 3.72 4.57 -15.27
N HIS A 38 4.26 5.68 -14.78
CA HIS A 38 5.37 6.42 -15.42
C HIS A 38 6.76 5.96 -14.93
N SER A 39 6.83 5.06 -13.95
CA SER A 39 8.11 4.59 -13.42
C SER A 39 8.77 3.59 -14.39
N GLU A 40 9.96 3.88 -14.85
CA GLU A 40 10.76 2.95 -15.67
C GLU A 40 11.22 1.70 -14.89
N SER A 41 11.22 1.77 -13.56
CA SER A 41 11.71 0.70 -12.68
C SER A 41 10.60 -0.21 -12.15
N LEU A 42 9.33 0.10 -12.41
CA LEU A 42 8.18 -0.64 -11.91
C LEU A 42 7.30 -1.11 -13.06
N LYS A 43 6.83 -2.34 -12.97
CA LYS A 43 5.89 -2.91 -13.94
C LYS A 43 4.51 -3.03 -13.30
N CYS A 44 3.54 -2.26 -13.81
CA CYS A 44 2.15 -2.35 -13.35
C CYS A 44 1.43 -3.55 -13.99
N ILE A 45 0.78 -4.34 -13.16
CA ILE A 45 -0.08 -5.47 -13.55
C ILE A 45 -1.51 -5.09 -13.18
N TYR A 46 -2.32 -4.82 -14.19
CA TYR A 46 -3.71 -4.41 -14.01
C TYR A 46 -4.62 -5.63 -14.02
N ASN A 47 -5.53 -5.68 -13.05
CA ASN A 47 -6.57 -6.69 -12.95
C ASN A 47 -7.95 -6.02 -12.93
N HIS A 48 -9.00 -6.82 -12.97
CA HIS A 48 -10.39 -6.34 -12.95
C HIS A 48 -11.01 -6.34 -11.55
N HIS A 49 -10.27 -6.82 -10.53
CA HIS A 49 -10.72 -6.87 -9.14
C HIS A 49 -9.53 -6.85 -8.17
N GLU A 50 -9.64 -6.15 -7.06
CA GLU A 50 -8.57 -5.96 -6.10
C GLU A 50 -8.17 -7.25 -5.38
N GLN A 51 -9.11 -8.17 -5.18
CA GLN A 51 -8.80 -9.49 -4.66
C GLN A 51 -7.87 -10.26 -5.59
N ALA A 52 -8.10 -10.18 -6.91
CA ALA A 52 -7.21 -10.79 -7.89
C ALA A 52 -5.82 -10.13 -7.88
N CYS A 53 -5.75 -8.80 -7.70
CA CYS A 53 -4.48 -8.09 -7.49
C CYS A 53 -3.73 -8.61 -6.26
N ALA A 54 -4.43 -8.73 -5.13
CA ALA A 54 -3.83 -9.17 -3.88
C ALA A 54 -3.31 -10.62 -3.95
N ILE A 55 -4.11 -11.54 -4.51
CA ILE A 55 -3.71 -12.93 -4.72
C ILE A 55 -2.56 -13.02 -5.74
N GLY A 56 -2.60 -12.22 -6.82
CA GLY A 56 -1.53 -12.14 -7.80
C GLY A 56 -0.21 -11.63 -7.19
N ALA A 57 -0.26 -10.60 -6.36
CA ALA A 57 0.90 -10.06 -5.64
C ALA A 57 1.48 -11.08 -4.67
N GLU A 58 0.63 -11.77 -3.92
CA GLU A 58 1.01 -12.86 -3.01
C GLU A 58 1.69 -14.01 -3.77
N SER A 59 1.06 -14.48 -4.84
CA SER A 59 1.59 -15.58 -5.66
C SER A 59 2.92 -15.22 -6.31
N TYR A 60 3.05 -13.99 -6.82
CA TYR A 60 4.31 -13.48 -7.34
C TYR A 60 5.40 -13.49 -6.26
N ALA A 61 5.11 -12.95 -5.08
CA ALA A 61 6.09 -12.88 -4.00
C ALA A 61 6.53 -14.28 -3.55
N ARG A 62 5.61 -15.23 -3.51
CA ARG A 62 5.86 -16.63 -3.17
C ARG A 62 6.80 -17.32 -4.17
N ILE A 63 6.57 -17.13 -5.46
CA ILE A 63 7.33 -17.82 -6.53
C ILE A 63 8.65 -17.11 -6.81
N ALA A 64 8.62 -15.77 -6.90
CA ALA A 64 9.80 -14.98 -7.25
C ALA A 64 10.79 -14.80 -6.07
N GLY A 65 10.36 -15.07 -4.83
CA GLY A 65 11.16 -14.78 -3.63
C GLY A 65 11.44 -13.29 -3.43
N LYS A 66 10.62 -12.43 -4.04
CA LYS A 66 10.73 -10.97 -3.99
C LYS A 66 9.41 -10.36 -3.51
N PRO A 67 9.43 -9.27 -2.74
CA PRO A 67 8.19 -8.61 -2.34
C PRO A 67 7.48 -8.01 -3.56
N ALA A 68 6.15 -7.99 -3.51
CA ALA A 68 5.31 -7.29 -4.47
C ALA A 68 4.62 -6.09 -3.83
N LEU A 69 4.25 -5.10 -4.65
CA LEU A 69 3.37 -4.01 -4.25
C LEU A 69 1.94 -4.30 -4.72
N LEU A 70 1.01 -4.20 -3.80
CA LEU A 70 -0.42 -4.07 -4.09
C LEU A 70 -0.81 -2.60 -3.92
N CYS A 71 -1.35 -1.98 -4.97
CA CYS A 71 -1.90 -0.62 -4.90
C CYS A 71 -3.39 -0.66 -5.20
N VAL A 72 -4.20 -0.16 -4.26
CA VAL A 72 -5.66 -0.10 -4.35
C VAL A 72 -6.18 1.29 -4.02
N THR A 73 -7.41 1.58 -4.41
CA THR A 73 -8.06 2.84 -4.09
C THR A 73 -8.71 2.84 -2.71
N THR A 74 -9.38 3.93 -2.35
CA THR A 74 -10.05 4.11 -1.05
C THR A 74 -11.26 3.18 -0.86
N GLY A 75 -11.66 2.97 0.37
CA GLY A 75 -12.89 2.28 0.75
C GLY A 75 -13.02 0.87 0.19
N PRO A 76 -14.03 0.60 -0.66
CA PRO A 76 -14.26 -0.72 -1.25
C PRO A 76 -13.04 -1.31 -1.98
N GLY A 77 -12.22 -0.47 -2.62
CA GLY A 77 -10.98 -0.94 -3.25
C GLY A 77 -10.02 -1.58 -2.25
N GLY A 78 -9.86 -0.95 -1.08
CA GLY A 78 -9.08 -1.53 0.01
C GLY A 78 -9.72 -2.80 0.58
N THR A 79 -11.02 -2.78 0.88
CA THR A 79 -11.71 -3.94 1.50
C THR A 79 -11.79 -5.15 0.57
N ASN A 80 -11.93 -4.94 -0.74
CA ASN A 80 -11.91 -6.02 -1.72
C ASN A 80 -10.58 -6.81 -1.72
N ALA A 81 -9.48 -6.18 -1.36
CA ALA A 81 -8.16 -6.81 -1.33
C ALA A 81 -7.94 -7.72 -0.12
N LEU A 82 -8.76 -7.61 0.93
CA LEU A 82 -8.47 -8.21 2.25
C LEU A 82 -8.32 -9.73 2.22
N THR A 83 -9.05 -10.43 1.37
CA THR A 83 -8.93 -11.89 1.24
C THR A 83 -7.50 -12.30 0.84
N GLY A 84 -6.91 -11.67 -0.16
CA GLY A 84 -5.54 -11.97 -0.57
C GLY A 84 -4.50 -11.47 0.43
N VAL A 85 -4.77 -10.33 1.08
CA VAL A 85 -3.92 -9.80 2.16
C VAL A 85 -3.87 -10.78 3.34
N LEU A 86 -5.03 -11.33 3.75
CA LEU A 86 -5.10 -12.33 4.82
C LEU A 86 -4.35 -13.60 4.42
N GLY A 87 -4.50 -14.08 3.19
CA GLY A 87 -3.77 -15.25 2.69
C GLY A 87 -2.25 -15.06 2.78
N ALA A 88 -1.75 -13.93 2.33
CA ALA A 88 -0.34 -13.58 2.44
C ALA A 88 0.13 -13.50 3.90
N TYR A 89 -0.70 -12.94 4.79
CA TYR A 89 -0.39 -12.84 6.22
C TYR A 89 -0.25 -14.21 6.88
N LEU A 90 -1.21 -15.12 6.64
CA LEU A 90 -1.21 -16.46 7.25
C LEU A 90 0.00 -17.30 6.81
N ASP A 91 0.42 -17.14 5.56
CA ASP A 91 1.57 -17.86 5.00
C ASP A 91 2.89 -17.10 5.11
N SER A 92 2.89 -15.95 5.77
CA SER A 92 4.08 -15.10 5.96
C SER A 92 4.73 -14.67 4.64
N ILE A 93 3.93 -14.37 3.61
CA ILE A 93 4.41 -13.90 2.31
C ILE A 93 4.58 -12.37 2.34
N PRO A 94 5.76 -11.85 1.97
CA PRO A 94 6.04 -10.43 2.06
C PRO A 94 5.33 -9.63 0.98
N MET A 95 4.47 -8.69 1.39
CA MET A 95 3.79 -7.75 0.51
C MET A 95 3.83 -6.34 1.09
N LEU A 96 4.00 -5.37 0.21
CA LEU A 96 3.71 -3.97 0.49
C LEU A 96 2.32 -3.66 -0.03
N VAL A 97 1.45 -3.16 0.82
CA VAL A 97 0.10 -2.74 0.42
C VAL A 97 -0.03 -1.24 0.59
N ILE A 98 -0.42 -0.55 -0.47
CA ILE A 98 -0.71 0.89 -0.43
C ILE A 98 -2.16 1.08 -0.86
N SER A 99 -2.97 1.61 0.04
CA SER A 99 -4.34 2.02 -0.26
C SER A 99 -4.41 3.54 -0.34
N GLY A 100 -4.93 4.05 -1.44
CA GLY A 100 -5.24 5.46 -1.58
C GLY A 100 -6.37 5.87 -0.63
N GLN A 101 -6.49 7.17 -0.39
CA GLN A 101 -7.54 7.75 0.44
C GLN A 101 -7.97 9.10 -0.14
N VAL A 102 -9.15 9.57 0.23
CA VAL A 102 -9.60 10.94 -0.06
C VAL A 102 -8.70 11.97 0.62
N ARG A 103 -8.80 13.24 0.24
CA ARG A 103 -8.04 14.32 0.86
C ARG A 103 -8.28 14.37 2.37
N TYR A 104 -7.22 14.65 3.14
CA TYR A 104 -7.32 14.66 4.60
C TYR A 104 -8.38 15.64 5.11
N ASP A 105 -8.41 16.85 4.56
CA ASP A 105 -9.36 17.91 4.91
C ASP A 105 -10.83 17.57 4.56
N THR A 106 -11.07 16.54 3.74
CA THR A 106 -12.40 16.02 3.41
C THR A 106 -12.72 14.71 4.10
N THR A 107 -12.01 14.37 5.19
CA THR A 107 -12.30 13.16 5.96
C THR A 107 -13.11 13.46 7.21
N ALA A 108 -13.93 12.52 7.66
CA ALA A 108 -14.60 12.58 8.96
C ALA A 108 -13.57 12.78 10.10
N ARG A 109 -12.41 12.13 9.98
CA ARG A 109 -11.32 12.25 10.97
C ARG A 109 -10.80 13.67 11.11
N SER A 110 -10.71 14.44 10.03
CA SER A 110 -10.23 15.84 10.06
C SER A 110 -11.20 16.77 10.77
N THR A 111 -12.49 16.45 10.79
CA THR A 111 -13.51 17.26 11.42
C THR A 111 -13.55 17.12 12.95
N GLY A 112 -13.03 16.03 13.49
CA GLY A 112 -13.19 15.67 14.90
C GLY A 112 -14.62 15.30 15.31
N LEU A 113 -15.55 15.24 14.35
CA LEU A 113 -16.94 14.87 14.59
C LEU A 113 -17.11 13.34 14.56
N GLY A 114 -18.09 12.83 15.32
CA GLY A 114 -18.44 11.41 15.36
C GLY A 114 -19.26 10.94 14.16
N ILE A 115 -18.99 11.46 12.96
CA ILE A 115 -19.66 11.09 11.72
C ILE A 115 -18.99 9.88 11.09
N ARG A 116 -19.75 9.11 10.32
CA ARG A 116 -19.28 7.85 9.70
C ARG A 116 -18.25 8.09 8.59
N ALA A 117 -18.53 9.03 7.71
CA ALA A 117 -17.72 9.40 6.56
C ALA A 117 -18.11 10.81 6.11
N MET A 118 -17.19 11.52 5.46
CA MET A 118 -17.43 12.80 4.81
C MET A 118 -16.96 12.76 3.35
N GLY A 119 -15.79 12.21 3.11
CA GLY A 119 -15.25 12.02 1.76
C GLY A 119 -15.88 10.85 1.04
N ASP A 120 -15.80 10.89 -0.31
CA ASP A 120 -16.36 9.83 -1.15
C ASP A 120 -15.69 8.48 -0.87
N GLN A 121 -16.48 7.48 -0.49
CA GLN A 121 -16.03 6.13 -0.11
C GLN A 121 -14.97 6.12 1.01
N GLU A 122 -14.90 7.17 1.82
CA GLU A 122 -14.01 7.23 2.97
C GLU A 122 -14.24 6.04 3.91
N PHE A 123 -13.16 5.32 4.22
CA PHE A 123 -13.17 4.23 5.18
C PHE A 123 -11.82 4.13 5.88
N ASP A 124 -11.82 4.06 7.21
CA ASP A 124 -10.60 3.79 7.99
C ASP A 124 -10.33 2.28 8.01
N ILE A 125 -9.67 1.80 6.97
CA ILE A 125 -9.34 0.38 6.83
C ILE A 125 -8.25 -0.05 7.83
N THR A 126 -7.51 0.88 8.46
CA THR A 126 -6.44 0.53 9.42
C THR A 126 -6.94 -0.35 10.54
N ARG A 127 -8.16 -0.08 11.02
CA ARG A 127 -8.82 -0.90 12.04
C ARG A 127 -9.20 -2.29 11.54
N ALA A 128 -9.62 -2.38 10.30
CA ALA A 128 -10.02 -3.67 9.69
C ALA A 128 -8.83 -4.59 9.48
N VAL A 129 -7.64 -4.04 9.16
CA VAL A 129 -6.45 -4.84 8.85
C VAL A 129 -5.49 -5.02 10.02
N ALA A 130 -5.75 -4.42 11.17
CA ALA A 130 -4.84 -4.45 12.32
C ALA A 130 -4.46 -5.86 12.80
N SER A 131 -5.38 -6.83 12.65
CA SER A 131 -5.17 -8.23 13.04
C SER A 131 -4.56 -9.10 11.94
N MET A 132 -4.48 -8.59 10.71
CA MET A 132 -4.00 -9.34 9.54
C MET A 132 -2.82 -8.67 8.84
N THR A 133 -2.13 -7.77 9.52
CA THR A 133 -0.93 -7.09 9.03
C THR A 133 0.09 -6.97 10.15
N LYS A 134 1.36 -7.07 9.80
CA LYS A 134 2.45 -6.85 10.76
C LYS A 134 2.53 -5.38 11.19
N TYR A 135 2.25 -4.48 10.28
CA TYR A 135 2.26 -3.05 10.51
C TYR A 135 1.26 -2.37 9.59
N CYS A 136 0.48 -1.48 10.15
CA CYS A 136 -0.49 -0.68 9.44
C CYS A 136 -0.45 0.75 9.96
N GLU A 137 -0.41 1.73 9.08
CA GLU A 137 -0.37 3.14 9.44
C GLU A 137 -1.14 4.00 8.47
N LEU A 138 -1.81 5.02 9.00
CA LEU A 138 -2.43 6.07 8.23
C LEU A 138 -1.45 7.24 8.13
N VAL A 139 -0.87 7.42 6.96
CA VAL A 139 0.15 8.46 6.74
C VAL A 139 -0.52 9.80 6.44
N THR A 140 -0.40 10.73 7.36
CA THR A 140 -0.92 12.10 7.25
C THR A 140 0.18 13.14 7.06
N GLU A 141 1.46 12.75 7.20
CA GLU A 141 2.61 13.63 7.13
C GLU A 141 3.54 13.20 5.99
N PRO A 142 3.66 14.00 4.91
CA PRO A 142 4.48 13.64 3.74
C PRO A 142 5.93 13.36 4.07
N ASP A 143 6.51 14.13 4.97
CA ASP A 143 7.92 14.05 5.36
C ASP A 143 8.27 12.73 6.06
N LYS A 144 7.27 12.05 6.63
CA LYS A 144 7.45 10.79 7.33
C LYS A 144 7.30 9.54 6.45
N ILE A 145 6.97 9.67 5.17
CA ILE A 145 6.81 8.53 4.24
C ILE A 145 7.99 7.58 4.29
N LYS A 146 9.21 8.12 4.20
CA LYS A 146 10.43 7.30 4.25
C LYS A 146 10.56 6.51 5.56
N TYR A 147 10.19 7.13 6.67
CA TYR A 147 10.20 6.48 7.98
C TYR A 147 9.21 5.32 8.03
N TYR A 148 7.97 5.55 7.62
CA TYR A 148 6.93 4.52 7.63
C TYR A 148 7.27 3.35 6.72
N VAL A 149 7.74 3.61 5.50
CA VAL A 149 8.16 2.56 4.56
C VAL A 149 9.33 1.75 5.12
N LYS A 150 10.31 2.37 5.78
CA LYS A 150 11.46 1.67 6.36
C LYS A 150 11.15 0.93 7.66
N LYS A 151 10.25 1.46 8.50
CA LYS A 151 9.86 0.87 9.79
C LYS A 151 9.33 -0.57 9.64
N ASN A 152 8.84 -0.93 8.47
CA ASN A 152 8.30 -2.25 8.18
C ASN A 152 9.32 -3.36 7.97
N GLY A 153 10.61 -3.06 8.10
CA GLY A 153 11.65 -4.03 7.85
C GLY A 153 11.94 -4.27 6.36
N PHE A 154 11.32 -3.53 5.45
CA PHE A 154 11.76 -3.46 4.06
C PHE A 154 13.03 -2.62 3.99
N SER A 155 14.19 -3.23 4.22
CA SER A 155 15.49 -2.62 3.94
C SER A 155 16.33 -3.58 3.11
N LYS A 156 17.18 -3.06 2.22
CA LYS A 156 18.14 -3.88 1.45
C LYS A 156 19.07 -4.72 2.34
N GLN A 157 19.17 -4.38 3.63
CA GLN A 157 20.01 -5.06 4.63
C GLN A 157 19.24 -6.10 5.44
N SER A 158 17.91 -6.14 5.35
CA SER A 158 17.15 -7.24 5.93
C SER A 158 17.38 -8.45 5.03
N PRO A 159 17.98 -9.55 5.53
CA PRO A 159 18.12 -10.74 4.72
C PRO A 159 16.73 -11.32 4.47
N PHE A 160 16.11 -10.88 3.38
CA PHE A 160 14.88 -11.48 2.85
C PHE A 160 15.03 -12.98 2.61
N PHE A 161 16.28 -13.45 2.59
CA PHE A 161 16.68 -14.84 2.37
C PHE A 161 16.79 -15.69 3.64
N SER A 162 16.75 -15.11 4.83
CA SER A 162 16.54 -15.94 6.02
C SER A 162 15.03 -16.08 6.20
N PHE A 163 14.49 -17.18 5.74
CA PHE A 163 13.13 -17.67 6.00
C PHE A 163 12.90 -17.86 7.53
N ASN A 164 12.95 -16.79 8.26
CA ASN A 164 12.42 -16.78 9.60
C ASN A 164 10.92 -16.52 9.47
N ARG A 165 10.13 -17.57 9.64
CA ARG A 165 8.66 -17.64 9.52
C ARG A 165 7.87 -16.59 10.33
N THR A 166 8.55 -15.63 10.93
CA THR A 166 7.96 -14.58 11.77
C THR A 166 7.93 -13.19 11.14
N GLN A 167 8.33 -13.04 9.86
CA GLN A 167 8.49 -11.72 9.23
C GLN A 167 7.66 -11.51 7.96
N CYS A 168 6.38 -11.81 8.03
CA CYS A 168 5.45 -11.29 7.02
C CYS A 168 5.25 -9.79 7.25
N SER A 169 5.74 -8.96 6.34
CA SER A 169 5.56 -7.52 6.42
C SER A 169 4.47 -7.10 5.43
N ILE A 170 3.23 -7.07 5.87
CA ILE A 170 2.17 -6.38 5.17
C ILE A 170 2.13 -4.98 5.72
N LEU A 171 2.43 -4.02 4.88
CA LEU A 171 2.34 -2.61 5.18
C LEU A 171 1.17 -2.03 4.44
N VAL A 172 0.23 -1.48 5.16
CA VAL A 172 -0.86 -0.72 4.58
C VAL A 172 -0.59 0.76 4.82
N PHE A 173 -0.30 1.48 3.75
CA PHE A 173 -0.25 2.92 3.77
C PHE A 173 -1.56 3.48 3.27
N PHE A 174 -2.09 4.47 3.97
CA PHE A 174 -3.12 5.36 3.47
C PHE A 174 -2.47 6.70 3.18
N ILE A 175 -2.48 7.11 1.92
CA ILE A 175 -1.88 8.35 1.49
C ILE A 175 -3.00 9.30 1.12
N TYR A 176 -3.14 10.35 1.92
CA TYR A 176 -3.97 11.48 1.56
C TYR A 176 -3.35 12.24 0.37
N TYR A 177 -4.21 12.82 -0.44
CA TYR A 177 -3.76 13.77 -1.43
C TYR A 177 -3.13 14.98 -0.73
N PHE A 178 -1.85 15.17 -0.94
CA PHE A 178 -1.17 16.41 -0.59
C PHE A 178 -1.04 17.24 -1.87
N PHE A 179 -1.80 18.32 -1.95
CA PHE A 179 -1.51 19.37 -2.90
C PHE A 179 -0.31 20.18 -2.38
N SER A 180 0.78 20.18 -3.09
CA SER A 180 1.88 21.13 -2.93
C SER A 180 1.99 21.97 -4.18
#